data_094403515b756402559170d17ffd827a
#
_entry.id   094403515b756402559170d17ffd827a
#
_cell.length_a   1.000
_cell.length_b   1.000
_cell.length_c   1.000
_cell.angle_alpha   90.00
_cell.angle_beta   90.00
_cell.angle_gamma   90.00
#
_symmetry.space_group_name_H-M   'P 1'
#
loop_
_entity.id
_entity.type
_entity.pdbx_description
1 polymer ?
#
loop_
_entity_poly.entity_id
_entity_poly.type
_entity_poly.pdbx_seq_one_letter_code
_entity_poly.pdbx_strand_id
1 'polypeptide(L)'
;IVYSGVKLPIRVPMTVYPEEISDFSLIQLLTTFSGALSATTGSKAMQPHPHLESSGQYTHSIILLMNGLLTQKRIIFLGHGKPAGEVANYVLAAVALGSGGGGVLRGFANRAFPYTNLTNLDTLLSFPGYIAGVTNPAFEEHPEWWDILCNINTGKIIVSPLLAMPPGTANANTRSQTDSLRRSLDSVTLSRNRSFSSRDGKPDKWNNLDSEFIQDLMLAIERHYGEVAIRAKVENYVRRFMSLVPIYEHERNGVTRLGDPAHMAAADSRGVDGYCISPGDKESRDREISFYQTRIEGFIGTQAYHYAVADYESMQASCFIRGIDIAHMVYCLRNSTNLDVNEVEAIYKRLDEQVVTDEQVTELLASLPQSQGGLQPLAYGFYHPSPAIRMYTVRLFEKIERNQAGTRYVRSTNFFHQCAFSNLRHAFSV
;
A
#
# COMPACT_ATOMS: atom_id res chain seq x y z
N ILE A 1 -6.45 -17.02 26.50
CA ILE A 1 -7.60 -17.86 26.94
C ILE A 1 -7.08 -19.25 27.26
N VAL A 2 -7.59 -19.85 28.35
CA VAL A 2 -7.27 -21.26 28.69
C VAL A 2 -8.45 -22.11 28.28
N TYR A 3 -8.22 -23.11 27.43
CA TYR A 3 -9.22 -24.07 27.00
C TYR A 3 -8.70 -25.50 27.23
N SER A 4 -9.43 -26.30 28.04
CA SER A 4 -9.04 -27.68 28.43
C SER A 4 -7.58 -27.77 28.91
N GLY A 5 -7.14 -26.83 29.77
CA GLY A 5 -5.80 -26.79 30.35
C GLY A 5 -4.70 -26.25 29.44
N VAL A 6 -4.98 -25.89 28.18
CA VAL A 6 -4.01 -25.35 27.25
C VAL A 6 -4.26 -23.84 27.09
N LYS A 7 -3.21 -23.01 27.16
CA LYS A 7 -3.25 -21.59 26.86
C LYS A 7 -3.30 -21.41 25.35
N LEU A 8 -4.44 -20.96 24.83
CA LEU A 8 -4.60 -20.61 23.43
C LEU A 8 -4.20 -19.14 23.23
N PRO A 9 -3.30 -18.85 22.30
CA PRO A 9 -2.90 -17.49 21.99
C PRO A 9 -4.04 -16.75 21.29
N ILE A 10 -4.27 -15.51 21.71
CA ILE A 10 -5.20 -14.57 21.08
C ILE A 10 -4.54 -13.21 21.01
N ARG A 11 -4.56 -12.63 19.84
CA ARG A 11 -4.15 -11.23 19.62
C ARG A 11 -5.40 -10.36 19.62
N VAL A 12 -5.42 -9.37 20.50
CA VAL A 12 -6.48 -8.37 20.54
C VAL A 12 -5.85 -7.02 20.18
N PRO A 13 -6.30 -6.35 19.12
CA PRO A 13 -5.86 -4.99 18.84
C PRO A 13 -6.21 -4.09 20.01
N MET A 14 -5.23 -3.41 20.58
CA MET A 14 -5.44 -2.47 21.69
C MET A 14 -5.76 -1.06 21.20
N THR A 15 -5.46 -0.79 19.94
CA THR A 15 -5.70 0.51 19.30
C THR A 15 -6.34 0.26 17.93
N VAL A 16 -7.33 1.07 17.61
CA VAL A 16 -7.94 1.16 16.28
C VAL A 16 -7.51 2.49 15.69
N TYR A 17 -7.09 2.52 14.45
CA TYR A 17 -6.74 3.76 13.80
C TYR A 17 -7.99 4.62 13.60
N PRO A 18 -7.92 5.95 13.82
CA PRO A 18 -9.05 6.84 13.56
C PRO A 18 -9.56 6.72 12.11
N GLU A 19 -8.69 6.38 11.18
CA GLU A 19 -8.98 6.16 9.78
C GLU A 19 -9.89 4.95 9.51
N GLU A 20 -9.94 3.99 10.43
CA GLU A 20 -10.78 2.79 10.34
C GLU A 20 -12.21 3.05 10.82
N ILE A 21 -12.36 4.04 11.71
CA ILE A 21 -13.64 4.31 12.38
C ILE A 21 -14.46 5.27 11.53
N SER A 22 -15.35 4.79 10.66
CA SER A 22 -16.51 5.56 10.22
C SER A 22 -17.42 4.78 9.27
N ASP A 23 -18.63 5.25 9.15
CA ASP A 23 -19.67 4.72 8.28
C ASP A 23 -19.64 5.44 6.92
N PHE A 24 -18.60 5.18 6.13
CA PHE A 24 -18.39 5.74 4.80
C PHE A 24 -18.21 4.62 3.76
N SER A 25 -18.42 4.93 2.48
CA SER A 25 -18.27 3.98 1.39
C SER A 25 -17.11 4.36 0.47
N LEU A 26 -16.09 3.49 0.40
CA LEU A 26 -15.06 3.58 -0.63
C LEU A 26 -15.62 3.34 -2.02
N ILE A 27 -16.60 2.44 -2.16
CA ILE A 27 -17.26 2.16 -3.44
C ILE A 27 -17.89 3.44 -3.99
N GLN A 28 -18.56 4.24 -3.16
CA GLN A 28 -19.16 5.51 -3.59
C GLN A 28 -18.10 6.50 -4.08
N LEU A 29 -16.98 6.66 -3.36
CA LEU A 29 -15.87 7.51 -3.77
C LEU A 29 -15.32 7.05 -5.14
N LEU A 30 -15.00 5.76 -5.24
CA LEU A 30 -14.39 5.19 -6.42
C LEU A 30 -15.29 5.29 -7.65
N THR A 31 -16.57 4.96 -7.53
CA THR A 31 -17.53 5.06 -8.64
C THR A 31 -17.74 6.51 -9.10
N THR A 32 -17.76 7.46 -8.17
CA THR A 32 -17.94 8.88 -8.52
C THR A 32 -16.77 9.41 -9.34
N PHE A 33 -15.54 9.02 -9.01
CA PHE A 33 -14.34 9.58 -9.65
C PHE A 33 -13.66 8.64 -10.65
N SER A 34 -14.20 7.45 -10.93
CA SER A 34 -13.62 6.51 -11.89
C SER A 34 -13.88 6.85 -13.35
N GLY A 35 -14.89 7.66 -13.64
CA GLY A 35 -15.38 7.93 -14.99
C GLY A 35 -14.60 8.97 -15.80
N ALA A 36 -13.64 9.66 -15.19
CA ALA A 36 -12.88 10.71 -15.85
C ALA A 36 -11.38 10.38 -15.86
N LEU A 37 -10.81 10.23 -17.05
CA LEU A 37 -9.39 10.51 -17.23
C LEU A 37 -9.14 11.95 -16.76
N SER A 38 -8.05 12.16 -16.03
CA SER A 38 -7.63 13.49 -15.57
C SER A 38 -7.77 14.49 -16.72
N ALA A 39 -8.85 15.27 -16.70
CA ALA A 39 -9.02 16.35 -17.66
C ALA A 39 -8.09 17.49 -17.23
N THR A 40 -6.87 17.46 -17.71
CA THR A 40 -6.03 18.66 -17.74
C THR A 40 -6.79 19.66 -18.59
N THR A 41 -7.52 20.56 -17.93
CA THR A 41 -8.29 21.62 -18.59
C THR A 41 -7.35 22.40 -19.48
N GLY A 42 -7.62 22.33 -20.78
CA GLY A 42 -6.86 22.92 -21.87
C GLY A 42 -6.37 24.34 -21.63
N SER A 43 -5.20 24.45 -21.08
CA SER A 43 -4.35 25.62 -21.17
C SER A 43 -2.94 25.14 -21.45
N LYS A 44 -2.36 25.68 -22.51
CA LYS A 44 -1.00 25.49 -23.03
C LYS A 44 -0.06 24.72 -22.08
N ALA A 45 0.32 23.49 -22.51
CA ALA A 45 1.53 22.76 -22.11
C ALA A 45 2.10 23.07 -20.71
N MET A 46 1.30 22.92 -19.66
CA MET A 46 1.85 22.85 -18.30
C MET A 46 2.56 21.51 -18.14
N GLN A 47 3.78 21.56 -17.63
CA GLN A 47 4.48 20.33 -17.29
C GLN A 47 3.70 19.57 -16.19
N PRO A 48 3.46 18.27 -16.34
CA PRO A 48 2.74 17.50 -15.35
C PRO A 48 3.46 17.55 -14.00
N HIS A 49 2.69 17.58 -12.90
CA HIS A 49 3.26 17.61 -11.56
C HIS A 49 3.82 16.21 -11.20
N PRO A 50 5.14 16.07 -10.98
CA PRO A 50 5.79 14.77 -10.90
C PRO A 50 5.31 13.90 -9.73
N HIS A 51 4.84 14.51 -8.64
CA HIS A 51 4.29 13.77 -7.48
C HIS A 51 2.84 13.34 -7.66
N LEU A 52 2.09 13.92 -8.56
CA LEU A 52 0.67 13.68 -8.76
C LEU A 52 0.40 12.89 -10.03
N GLU A 53 0.98 13.31 -11.14
CA GLU A 53 0.72 12.75 -12.46
C GLU A 53 1.78 11.69 -12.82
N SER A 54 1.77 10.57 -12.09
CA SER A 54 2.75 9.47 -12.23
C SER A 54 2.83 8.89 -13.66
N SER A 55 1.75 8.98 -14.42
CA SER A 55 1.67 8.57 -15.84
C SER A 55 1.39 9.77 -16.78
N GLY A 56 1.75 10.97 -16.35
CA GLY A 56 1.47 12.21 -17.07
C GLY A 56 -0.05 12.41 -17.26
N GLN A 57 -0.44 12.86 -18.44
CA GLN A 57 -1.85 13.10 -18.79
C GLN A 57 -2.74 11.84 -18.78
N TYR A 58 -2.15 10.64 -18.72
CA TYR A 58 -2.86 9.36 -18.66
C TYR A 58 -3.05 8.83 -17.24
N THR A 59 -2.69 9.62 -16.23
CA THR A 59 -2.88 9.22 -14.84
C THR A 59 -4.38 9.14 -14.53
N HIS A 60 -4.82 7.95 -14.07
CA HIS A 60 -6.21 7.75 -13.69
C HIS A 60 -6.59 8.64 -12.48
N SER A 61 -7.81 9.18 -12.45
CA SER A 61 -8.28 10.11 -11.41
C SER A 61 -8.10 9.58 -9.99
N ILE A 62 -8.39 8.29 -9.76
CA ILE A 62 -8.20 7.65 -8.45
C ILE A 62 -6.71 7.59 -8.08
N ILE A 63 -5.82 7.34 -9.03
CA ILE A 63 -4.37 7.35 -8.79
C ILE A 63 -3.88 8.76 -8.48
N LEU A 64 -4.39 9.76 -9.17
CA LEU A 64 -4.08 11.16 -8.89
C LEU A 64 -4.51 11.55 -7.47
N LEU A 65 -5.70 11.14 -7.04
CA LEU A 65 -6.16 11.32 -5.67
C LEU A 65 -5.26 10.58 -4.68
N MET A 66 -4.94 9.31 -4.94
CA MET A 66 -4.03 8.51 -4.10
C MET A 66 -2.66 9.18 -3.96
N ASN A 67 -2.09 9.67 -5.07
CA ASN A 67 -0.83 10.40 -5.07
C ASN A 67 -0.90 11.66 -4.20
N GLY A 68 -1.98 12.44 -4.31
CA GLY A 68 -2.20 13.62 -3.47
C GLY A 68 -2.35 13.29 -1.99
N LEU A 69 -3.03 12.19 -1.66
CA LEU A 69 -3.16 11.71 -0.30
C LEU A 69 -1.81 11.28 0.28
N LEU A 70 -1.08 10.43 -0.42
CA LEU A 70 0.23 9.92 0.02
C LEU A 70 1.29 11.02 0.11
N THR A 71 1.26 12.03 -0.74
CA THR A 71 2.22 13.15 -0.74
C THR A 71 1.74 14.38 0.02
N GLN A 72 0.71 14.23 0.85
CA GLN A 72 0.20 15.24 1.80
C GLN A 72 -0.18 16.57 1.11
N LYS A 73 -0.92 16.49 -0.01
CA LYS A 73 -1.44 17.68 -0.70
C LYS A 73 -2.70 18.24 -0.03
N ARG A 74 -3.03 19.50 -0.36
CA ARG A 74 -4.28 20.16 0.04
C ARG A 74 -5.39 19.72 -0.90
N ILE A 75 -6.31 18.90 -0.39
CA ILE A 75 -7.38 18.25 -1.18
C ILE A 75 -8.72 18.79 -0.73
N ILE A 76 -9.54 19.25 -1.68
CA ILE A 76 -10.90 19.72 -1.42
C ILE A 76 -11.91 18.85 -2.17
N PHE A 77 -12.94 18.41 -1.47
CA PHE A 77 -14.14 17.79 -2.00
C PHE A 77 -15.26 18.83 -2.06
N LEU A 78 -15.60 19.28 -3.27
CA LEU A 78 -16.65 20.27 -3.50
C LEU A 78 -17.97 19.59 -3.87
N GLY A 79 -18.99 19.78 -3.02
CA GLY A 79 -20.35 19.29 -3.24
C GLY A 79 -21.36 20.44 -3.24
N HIS A 80 -21.34 21.31 -4.26
CA HIS A 80 -22.28 22.41 -4.37
C HIS A 80 -23.73 21.89 -4.45
N GLY A 81 -24.59 22.41 -3.57
CA GLY A 81 -25.99 21.99 -3.48
C GLY A 81 -26.23 20.62 -2.81
N LYS A 82 -25.17 19.92 -2.36
CA LYS A 82 -25.29 18.67 -1.63
C LYS A 82 -25.37 18.87 -0.12
N PRO A 83 -26.00 17.93 0.62
CA PRO A 83 -25.95 17.93 2.09
C PRO A 83 -24.51 17.83 2.60
N ALA A 84 -24.18 18.58 3.65
CA ALA A 84 -22.84 18.57 4.25
C ALA A 84 -22.40 17.16 4.70
N GLY A 85 -23.33 16.33 5.20
CA GLY A 85 -23.05 14.94 5.58
C GLY A 85 -22.62 14.07 4.39
N GLU A 86 -23.18 14.27 3.19
CA GLU A 86 -22.75 13.56 1.99
C GLU A 86 -21.32 13.96 1.62
N VAL A 87 -21.00 15.25 1.66
CA VAL A 87 -19.65 15.74 1.39
C VAL A 87 -18.64 15.21 2.41
N ALA A 88 -19.05 15.20 3.70
CA ALA A 88 -18.22 14.63 4.78
C ALA A 88 -17.85 13.16 4.54
N ASN A 89 -18.77 12.36 4.02
CA ASN A 89 -18.51 10.95 3.71
C ASN A 89 -17.44 10.77 2.63
N TYR A 90 -17.36 11.65 1.63
CA TYR A 90 -16.27 11.63 0.64
C TYR A 90 -14.91 11.93 1.27
N VAL A 91 -14.87 12.87 2.21
CA VAL A 91 -13.62 13.17 2.95
C VAL A 91 -13.17 11.96 3.76
N LEU A 92 -14.07 11.34 4.50
CA LEU A 92 -13.77 10.15 5.31
C LEU A 92 -13.39 8.96 4.44
N ALA A 93 -14.04 8.76 3.31
CA ALA A 93 -13.66 7.75 2.32
C ALA A 93 -12.26 8.00 1.74
N ALA A 94 -11.89 9.26 1.48
CA ALA A 94 -10.55 9.61 1.03
C ALA A 94 -9.49 9.38 2.10
N VAL A 95 -9.80 9.67 3.37
CA VAL A 95 -8.94 9.33 4.52
C VAL A 95 -8.65 7.83 4.55
N ALA A 96 -9.68 6.99 4.43
CA ALA A 96 -9.51 5.55 4.38
C ALA A 96 -8.78 5.08 3.11
N LEU A 97 -9.01 5.70 1.96
CA LEU A 97 -8.30 5.39 0.73
C LEU A 97 -6.78 5.61 0.90
N GLY A 98 -6.37 6.77 1.42
CA GLY A 98 -4.96 7.11 1.62
C GLY A 98 -4.28 6.26 2.69
N SER A 99 -5.02 5.87 3.72
CA SER A 99 -4.51 5.02 4.80
C SER A 99 -4.41 3.53 4.45
N GLY A 100 -4.80 3.12 3.26
CA GLY A 100 -4.83 1.70 2.88
C GLY A 100 -6.03 0.97 3.46
N GLY A 101 -7.25 1.48 3.23
CA GLY A 101 -8.48 0.90 3.74
C GLY A 101 -8.75 1.17 5.23
N GLY A 102 -7.94 2.01 5.86
CA GLY A 102 -8.00 2.35 7.28
C GLY A 102 -6.95 1.64 8.15
N GLY A 103 -6.18 0.70 7.61
CA GLY A 103 -5.36 -0.21 8.43
C GLY A 103 -3.85 -0.23 8.18
N VAL A 104 -3.31 0.55 7.23
CA VAL A 104 -1.88 0.49 6.89
C VAL A 104 -1.13 1.72 7.37
N LEU A 105 -1.61 2.90 7.02
CA LEU A 105 -1.00 4.17 7.35
C LEU A 105 -1.94 4.99 8.20
N ARG A 106 -1.40 5.80 9.11
CA ARG A 106 -2.15 6.75 9.95
C ARG A 106 -1.72 8.19 9.73
N GLY A 107 -2.45 9.13 10.34
CA GLY A 107 -2.18 10.55 10.25
C GLY A 107 -3.04 11.30 9.23
N PHE A 108 -3.87 10.60 8.49
CA PHE A 108 -4.81 11.21 7.53
C PHE A 108 -5.99 11.87 8.26
N ALA A 109 -6.53 11.22 9.30
CA ALA A 109 -7.60 11.76 10.12
C ALA A 109 -7.21 13.07 10.82
N ASN A 110 -5.95 13.23 11.22
CA ASN A 110 -5.45 14.42 11.91
C ASN A 110 -5.50 15.70 11.04
N ARG A 111 -5.57 15.54 9.73
CA ARG A 111 -5.65 16.63 8.74
C ARG A 111 -6.96 16.61 7.94
N ALA A 112 -7.93 15.84 8.41
CA ALA A 112 -9.25 15.75 7.79
C ALA A 112 -10.20 16.78 8.39
N PHE A 113 -10.87 17.50 7.51
CA PHE A 113 -11.95 18.43 7.81
C PHE A 113 -13.20 17.95 7.07
N PRO A 114 -13.97 17.01 7.66
CA PRO A 114 -15.12 16.41 6.98
C PRO A 114 -16.07 17.43 6.39
N TYR A 115 -16.25 18.57 7.08
CA TYR A 115 -16.94 19.73 6.56
C TYR A 115 -16.30 21.02 7.07
N THR A 116 -16.06 21.98 6.17
CA THR A 116 -15.58 23.32 6.50
C THR A 116 -16.26 24.38 5.60
N ASN A 117 -16.08 25.64 5.97
CA ASN A 117 -16.63 26.78 5.26
C ASN A 117 -15.64 27.95 5.21
N LEU A 118 -16.01 29.03 4.54
CA LEU A 118 -15.16 30.22 4.38
C LEU A 118 -14.78 30.90 5.73
N THR A 119 -15.60 30.75 6.77
CA THR A 119 -15.29 31.34 8.07
C THR A 119 -14.07 30.69 8.73
N ASN A 120 -13.80 29.42 8.41
CA ASN A 120 -12.68 28.67 8.96
C ASN A 120 -11.50 28.57 7.98
N LEU A 121 -11.49 29.38 6.92
CA LEU A 121 -10.48 29.30 5.86
C LEU A 121 -9.05 29.52 6.39
N ASP A 122 -8.84 30.51 7.26
CA ASP A 122 -7.50 30.80 7.82
C ASP A 122 -6.97 29.60 8.61
N THR A 123 -7.85 28.94 9.38
CA THR A 123 -7.51 27.73 10.11
C THR A 123 -7.13 26.60 9.13
N LEU A 124 -7.92 26.39 8.06
CA LEU A 124 -7.66 25.38 7.07
C LEU A 124 -6.30 25.61 6.38
N LEU A 125 -6.01 26.85 5.98
CA LEU A 125 -4.77 27.21 5.28
C LEU A 125 -3.53 27.14 6.19
N SER A 126 -3.70 27.09 7.51
CA SER A 126 -2.57 26.90 8.44
C SER A 126 -1.99 25.48 8.41
N PHE A 127 -2.72 24.50 7.85
CA PHE A 127 -2.23 23.14 7.70
C PHE A 127 -1.43 22.99 6.41
N PRO A 128 -0.25 22.37 6.44
CA PRO A 128 0.60 22.19 5.26
C PRO A 128 -0.01 21.26 4.19
N GLY A 129 -0.99 20.44 4.60
CA GLY A 129 -1.78 19.58 3.72
C GLY A 129 -3.02 19.11 4.45
N TYR A 130 -4.16 19.11 3.79
CA TYR A 130 -5.46 18.77 4.39
C TYR A 130 -6.38 18.05 3.41
N ILE A 131 -7.42 17.44 3.96
CA ILE A 131 -8.50 16.79 3.22
C ILE A 131 -9.80 17.42 3.72
N ALA A 132 -10.43 18.28 2.91
CA ALA A 132 -11.56 19.09 3.37
C ALA A 132 -12.80 18.93 2.49
N GLY A 133 -13.97 18.93 3.12
CA GLY A 133 -15.26 18.95 2.46
C GLY A 133 -15.89 20.34 2.49
N VAL A 134 -16.33 20.84 1.34
CA VAL A 134 -16.95 22.15 1.19
C VAL A 134 -18.17 22.10 0.27
N THR A 135 -19.11 23.02 0.49
CA THR A 135 -20.30 23.17 -0.37
C THR A 135 -20.33 24.50 -1.12
N ASN A 136 -19.46 25.45 -0.76
CA ASN A 136 -19.41 26.77 -1.36
C ASN A 136 -18.59 26.74 -2.66
N PRO A 137 -19.16 27.14 -3.82
CA PRO A 137 -18.47 27.16 -5.11
C PRO A 137 -17.27 28.12 -5.18
N ALA A 138 -17.18 29.11 -4.29
CA ALA A 138 -16.03 30.02 -4.23
C ALA A 138 -14.69 29.30 -4.11
N PHE A 139 -14.66 28.09 -3.52
CA PHE A 139 -13.44 27.30 -3.47
C PHE A 139 -12.92 26.86 -4.85
N GLU A 140 -13.79 26.70 -5.84
CA GLU A 140 -13.40 26.37 -7.23
C GLU A 140 -12.74 27.56 -7.91
N GLU A 141 -13.16 28.80 -7.57
CA GLU A 141 -12.64 30.03 -8.14
C GLU A 141 -11.27 30.43 -7.58
N HIS A 142 -10.84 29.85 -6.45
CA HIS A 142 -9.62 30.17 -5.72
C HIS A 142 -8.61 29.01 -5.70
N PRO A 143 -7.87 28.77 -6.81
CA PRO A 143 -6.92 27.66 -6.92
C PRO A 143 -5.70 27.77 -5.98
N GLU A 144 -5.47 28.90 -5.34
CA GLU A 144 -4.45 29.11 -4.33
C GLU A 144 -4.76 28.42 -2.99
N TRP A 145 -6.02 28.07 -2.74
CA TRP A 145 -6.43 27.43 -1.52
C TRP A 145 -6.27 25.90 -1.55
N TRP A 146 -6.07 25.27 -2.69
CA TRP A 146 -5.99 23.83 -2.83
C TRP A 146 -4.96 23.40 -3.88
N ASP A 147 -4.53 22.18 -3.79
CA ASP A 147 -3.68 21.52 -4.76
C ASP A 147 -4.49 20.60 -5.68
N ILE A 148 -5.52 19.94 -5.10
CA ILE A 148 -6.44 19.05 -5.81
C ILE A 148 -7.88 19.43 -5.44
N LEU A 149 -8.73 19.62 -6.43
CA LEU A 149 -10.16 19.82 -6.28
C LEU A 149 -10.91 18.62 -6.84
N CYS A 150 -11.69 17.94 -6.00
CA CYS A 150 -12.57 16.83 -6.34
C CYS A 150 -14.02 17.34 -6.39
N ASN A 151 -14.56 17.58 -7.59
CA ASN A 151 -15.93 18.04 -7.75
C ASN A 151 -16.88 16.84 -7.73
N ILE A 152 -17.65 16.68 -6.64
CA ILE A 152 -18.54 15.54 -6.41
C ILE A 152 -19.72 15.52 -7.42
N ASN A 153 -20.15 16.67 -7.90
CA ASN A 153 -21.29 16.76 -8.81
C ASN A 153 -20.92 16.29 -10.22
N THR A 154 -19.69 16.57 -10.65
CA THR A 154 -19.22 16.24 -12.01
C THR A 154 -18.35 15.00 -12.07
N GLY A 155 -17.90 14.47 -10.92
CA GLY A 155 -16.95 13.37 -10.84
C GLY A 155 -15.54 13.73 -11.35
N LYS A 156 -15.22 15.01 -11.53
CA LYS A 156 -13.93 15.47 -12.05
C LYS A 156 -12.96 15.78 -10.92
N ILE A 157 -11.69 15.44 -11.14
CA ILE A 157 -10.57 15.84 -10.29
C ILE A 157 -9.69 16.82 -11.07
N ILE A 158 -9.41 17.96 -10.46
CA ILE A 158 -8.66 19.07 -11.05
C ILE A 158 -7.42 19.33 -10.20
N VAL A 159 -6.26 19.43 -10.83
CA VAL A 159 -5.01 19.85 -10.18
C VAL A 159 -4.87 21.36 -10.31
N SER A 160 -4.46 22.02 -9.23
CA SER A 160 -4.27 23.47 -9.22
C SER A 160 -3.20 23.89 -10.23
N PRO A 161 -3.47 24.90 -11.08
CA PRO A 161 -2.49 25.44 -12.00
C PRO A 161 -1.30 26.10 -11.29
N LEU A 162 -1.44 26.44 -10.01
CA LEU A 162 -0.39 27.06 -9.20
C LEU A 162 0.61 26.05 -8.63
N LEU A 163 0.30 24.76 -8.69
CA LEU A 163 1.14 23.70 -8.13
C LEU A 163 2.39 23.39 -8.98
N ALA A 164 2.51 23.94 -10.16
CA ALA A 164 3.55 23.64 -11.15
C ALA A 164 5.00 23.97 -10.72
N MET A 165 5.22 24.60 -9.56
CA MET A 165 6.56 24.88 -9.01
C MET A 165 6.61 24.61 -7.52
N PRO A 166 7.58 23.83 -7.00
CA PRO A 166 7.80 23.74 -5.56
C PRO A 166 8.14 25.13 -4.99
N PRO A 167 7.48 25.57 -3.89
CA PRO A 167 7.84 26.84 -3.25
C PRO A 167 9.27 26.70 -2.66
N GLY A 168 10.25 27.36 -3.24
CA GLY A 168 11.63 27.37 -2.72
C GLY A 168 12.74 27.64 -3.73
N THR A 169 12.50 27.69 -5.02
CA THR A 169 13.54 27.97 -6.03
C THR A 169 13.62 29.43 -6.47
N ALA A 170 13.08 30.35 -5.67
CA ALA A 170 13.14 31.80 -5.95
C ALA A 170 14.46 32.48 -5.50
N ASN A 171 15.49 31.74 -5.09
CA ASN A 171 16.81 32.31 -4.79
C ASN A 171 17.75 32.12 -5.98
N ALA A 172 18.12 33.26 -6.56
CA ALA A 172 18.88 33.42 -7.79
C ALA A 172 20.29 32.80 -7.83
N ASN A 173 20.73 32.09 -6.79
CA ASN A 173 22.06 31.48 -6.73
C ASN A 173 22.07 29.97 -7.01
N THR A 174 20.93 29.33 -7.31
CA THR A 174 20.83 27.89 -7.55
C THR A 174 20.75 27.54 -9.05
N ARG A 175 20.90 28.52 -9.95
CA ARG A 175 20.85 28.27 -11.41
C ARG A 175 21.91 27.29 -11.92
N SER A 176 23.04 27.15 -11.25
CA SER A 176 24.09 26.24 -11.67
C SER A 176 23.87 24.77 -11.25
N GLN A 177 23.12 24.51 -10.16
CA GLN A 177 22.82 23.15 -9.70
C GLN A 177 21.60 22.56 -10.39
N THR A 178 20.57 23.38 -10.68
CA THR A 178 19.40 22.94 -11.42
C THR A 178 19.70 22.61 -12.87
N ASP A 179 20.65 23.28 -13.51
CA ASP A 179 21.09 22.96 -14.86
C ASP A 179 21.91 21.67 -14.95
N SER A 180 22.62 21.29 -13.89
CA SER A 180 23.31 20.00 -13.82
C SER A 180 22.33 18.83 -13.58
N LEU A 181 21.31 19.06 -12.74
CA LEU A 181 20.21 18.10 -12.51
C LEU A 181 19.29 17.97 -13.74
N ARG A 182 19.00 19.07 -14.42
CA ARG A 182 18.26 19.04 -15.70
C ARG A 182 19.03 18.27 -16.76
N ARG A 183 20.32 18.49 -16.92
CA ARG A 183 21.16 17.74 -17.87
C ARG A 183 21.26 16.26 -17.52
N SER A 184 21.28 15.90 -16.24
CA SER A 184 21.22 14.53 -15.76
C SER A 184 19.84 13.87 -16.02
N LEU A 185 18.75 14.61 -15.78
CA LEU A 185 17.38 14.15 -16.10
C LEU A 185 17.13 14.04 -17.60
N ASP A 186 17.59 15.01 -18.39
CA ASP A 186 17.48 14.97 -19.86
C ASP A 186 18.35 13.86 -20.48
N SER A 187 19.51 13.54 -19.89
CA SER A 187 20.33 12.40 -20.32
C SER A 187 19.70 11.06 -19.99
N VAL A 188 19.01 10.93 -18.86
CA VAL A 188 18.25 9.74 -18.47
C VAL A 188 17.00 9.57 -19.31
N THR A 189 16.27 10.66 -19.61
CA THR A 189 15.10 10.60 -20.50
C THR A 189 15.49 10.35 -21.97
N LEU A 190 16.60 10.89 -22.45
CA LEU A 190 17.10 10.63 -23.80
C LEU A 190 17.69 9.22 -24.00
N SER A 191 18.35 8.67 -22.99
CA SER A 191 18.79 7.26 -23.04
C SER A 191 17.62 6.29 -22.91
N ARG A 192 16.54 6.67 -22.18
CA ARG A 192 15.31 5.88 -22.03
C ARG A 192 14.50 5.81 -23.33
N ASN A 193 14.50 6.86 -24.14
CA ASN A 193 13.80 6.88 -25.44
C ASN A 193 14.56 6.17 -26.57
N ARG A 194 15.83 5.76 -26.38
CA ARG A 194 16.62 5.10 -27.43
C ARG A 194 16.64 3.57 -27.38
N SER A 195 16.21 2.94 -26.30
CA SER A 195 16.27 1.48 -26.15
C SER A 195 14.95 0.73 -26.37
N PHE A 196 13.84 1.41 -26.67
CA PHE A 196 12.55 0.78 -26.92
C PHE A 196 11.92 1.22 -28.26
N SER A 197 12.60 0.93 -29.36
CA SER A 197 11.93 0.80 -30.64
C SER A 197 11.68 -0.68 -30.91
N SER A 198 10.59 -1.22 -30.39
CA SER A 198 10.05 -2.49 -30.85
C SER A 198 9.56 -2.31 -32.29
N ARG A 199 9.92 -3.25 -33.16
CA ARG A 199 9.64 -3.28 -34.60
C ARG A 199 8.15 -3.44 -34.95
N ASP A 200 7.26 -3.54 -33.98
CA ASP A 200 5.83 -3.67 -34.18
C ASP A 200 5.11 -2.55 -33.42
N GLY A 201 4.58 -1.58 -34.14
CA GLY A 201 3.96 -0.33 -33.65
C GLY A 201 2.72 -0.48 -32.77
N LYS A 202 2.73 -1.36 -31.78
CA LYS A 202 1.79 -1.38 -30.66
C LYS A 202 2.51 -0.78 -29.47
N PRO A 203 1.91 0.24 -28.76
CA PRO A 203 2.45 0.67 -27.49
C PRO A 203 2.42 -0.53 -26.55
N ASP A 204 3.59 -0.96 -26.06
CA ASP A 204 3.67 -1.96 -25.02
C ASP A 204 2.76 -1.50 -23.87
N LYS A 205 1.71 -2.28 -23.63
CA LYS A 205 0.86 -2.11 -22.44
C LYS A 205 1.73 -2.44 -21.24
N TRP A 206 2.39 -1.44 -20.72
CA TRP A 206 3.11 -1.54 -19.48
C TRP A 206 2.08 -1.76 -18.37
N ASN A 207 1.93 -2.99 -17.92
CA ASN A 207 1.22 -3.30 -16.70
C ASN A 207 2.07 -2.77 -15.55
N ASN A 208 1.80 -1.55 -15.13
CA ASN A 208 2.33 -1.02 -13.90
C ASN A 208 1.34 -1.29 -12.76
N LEU A 209 1.82 -1.23 -11.54
CA LEU A 209 1.04 -1.45 -10.32
C LEU A 209 -0.26 -0.61 -10.28
N ASP A 210 -0.20 0.62 -10.76
CA ASP A 210 -1.35 1.54 -10.80
C ASP A 210 -2.43 1.02 -11.75
N SER A 211 -2.04 0.54 -12.94
CA SER A 211 -2.98 0.01 -13.94
C SER A 211 -3.61 -1.30 -13.48
N GLU A 212 -2.82 -2.19 -12.90
CA GLU A 212 -3.31 -3.46 -12.33
C GLU A 212 -4.30 -3.19 -11.20
N PHE A 213 -3.96 -2.28 -10.29
CA PHE A 213 -4.82 -1.90 -9.17
C PHE A 213 -6.16 -1.35 -9.66
N ILE A 214 -6.15 -0.41 -10.61
CA ILE A 214 -7.39 0.18 -11.14
C ILE A 214 -8.23 -0.89 -11.85
N GLN A 215 -7.64 -1.76 -12.67
CA GLN A 215 -8.38 -2.81 -13.37
C GLN A 215 -9.01 -3.80 -12.37
N ASP A 216 -8.26 -4.23 -11.36
CA ASP A 216 -8.74 -5.14 -10.33
C ASP A 216 -9.85 -4.52 -9.47
N LEU A 217 -9.71 -3.23 -9.17
CA LEU A 217 -10.68 -2.47 -8.40
C LEU A 217 -12.01 -2.29 -9.18
N MET A 218 -11.92 -1.89 -10.47
CA MET A 218 -13.10 -1.71 -11.32
C MET A 218 -13.82 -3.03 -11.56
N LEU A 219 -13.09 -4.11 -11.80
CA LEU A 219 -13.66 -5.45 -11.95
C LEU A 219 -14.39 -5.92 -10.67
N ALA A 220 -13.83 -5.61 -9.49
CA ALA A 220 -14.46 -5.95 -8.23
C ALA A 220 -15.76 -5.16 -7.99
N ILE A 221 -15.81 -3.88 -8.38
CA ILE A 221 -16.99 -3.05 -8.32
C ILE A 221 -18.06 -3.57 -9.31
N GLU A 222 -17.67 -3.86 -10.55
CA GLU A 222 -18.58 -4.41 -11.57
C GLU A 222 -19.19 -5.75 -11.14
N ARG A 223 -18.41 -6.58 -10.46
CA ARG A 223 -18.87 -7.87 -9.91
C ARG A 223 -19.61 -7.74 -8.57
N HIS A 224 -19.92 -6.53 -8.13
CA HIS A 224 -20.60 -6.26 -6.87
C HIS A 224 -19.92 -6.85 -5.63
N TYR A 225 -18.60 -6.86 -5.59
CA TYR A 225 -17.90 -7.22 -4.37
C TYR A 225 -18.17 -6.16 -3.29
N GLY A 226 -18.38 -6.62 -2.06
CA GLY A 226 -18.72 -5.74 -0.94
C GLY A 226 -17.55 -4.84 -0.50
N GLU A 227 -17.87 -3.85 0.32
CA GLU A 227 -16.95 -2.85 0.85
C GLU A 227 -15.67 -3.46 1.45
N VAL A 228 -15.80 -4.59 2.16
CA VAL A 228 -14.67 -5.31 2.78
C VAL A 228 -13.66 -5.78 1.72
N ALA A 229 -14.12 -6.28 0.58
CA ALA A 229 -13.24 -6.73 -0.49
C ALA A 229 -12.52 -5.55 -1.17
N ILE A 230 -13.21 -4.43 -1.34
CA ILE A 230 -12.62 -3.20 -1.89
C ILE A 230 -11.57 -2.64 -0.94
N ARG A 231 -11.85 -2.57 0.37
CA ARG A 231 -10.87 -2.14 1.39
C ARG A 231 -9.62 -3.02 1.37
N ALA A 232 -9.78 -4.33 1.29
CA ALA A 232 -8.66 -5.26 1.23
C ALA A 232 -7.77 -5.06 -0.01
N LYS A 233 -8.35 -4.71 -1.17
CA LYS A 233 -7.59 -4.37 -2.39
C LYS A 233 -6.81 -3.06 -2.23
N VAL A 234 -7.42 -2.05 -1.63
CA VAL A 234 -6.76 -0.78 -1.32
C VAL A 234 -5.63 -0.99 -0.30
N GLU A 235 -5.87 -1.80 0.72
CA GLU A 235 -4.87 -2.21 1.70
C GLU A 235 -3.65 -2.86 1.04
N ASN A 236 -3.88 -3.84 0.17
CA ASN A 236 -2.81 -4.54 -0.55
C ASN A 236 -1.98 -3.57 -1.44
N TYR A 237 -2.65 -2.65 -2.13
CA TYR A 237 -1.97 -1.65 -2.96
C TYR A 237 -1.06 -0.73 -2.13
N VAL A 238 -1.55 -0.20 -1.00
CA VAL A 238 -0.74 0.68 -0.13
C VAL A 238 0.39 -0.09 0.53
N ARG A 239 0.17 -1.33 0.97
CA ARG A 239 1.23 -2.20 1.51
C ARG A 239 2.33 -2.45 0.48
N ARG A 240 1.96 -2.75 -0.77
CA ARG A 240 2.93 -2.95 -1.86
C ARG A 240 3.72 -1.66 -2.15
N PHE A 241 3.07 -0.51 -2.14
CA PHE A 241 3.77 0.77 -2.22
C PHE A 241 4.76 0.94 -1.06
N MET A 242 4.33 0.65 0.16
CA MET A 242 5.17 0.74 1.36
C MET A 242 6.39 -0.19 1.34
N SER A 243 6.33 -1.32 0.64
CA SER A 243 7.48 -2.21 0.49
C SER A 243 8.60 -1.64 -0.39
N LEU A 244 8.27 -0.70 -1.28
CA LEU A 244 9.25 -0.06 -2.15
C LEU A 244 10.01 1.07 -1.44
N VAL A 245 9.42 1.68 -0.42
CA VAL A 245 10.01 2.83 0.30
C VAL A 245 11.33 2.49 0.96
N PRO A 246 11.46 1.43 1.79
CA PRO A 246 12.72 1.08 2.43
C PRO A 246 13.82 0.68 1.43
N ILE A 247 13.44 0.03 0.33
CA ILE A 247 14.39 -0.35 -0.71
C ILE A 247 14.96 0.90 -1.38
N TYR A 248 14.09 1.85 -1.75
CA TYR A 248 14.51 3.12 -2.32
C TYR A 248 15.42 3.92 -1.37
N GLU A 249 15.06 4.01 -0.09
CA GLU A 249 15.88 4.70 0.91
C GLU A 249 17.25 4.04 1.07
N HIS A 250 17.28 2.71 1.13
CA HIS A 250 18.55 1.95 1.25
C HIS A 250 19.43 2.14 0.03
N GLU A 251 18.90 2.04 -1.18
CA GLU A 251 19.65 2.25 -2.42
C GLU A 251 20.22 3.66 -2.53
N ARG A 252 19.48 4.67 -2.06
CA ARG A 252 19.89 6.07 -2.17
C ARG A 252 20.80 6.54 -1.04
N ASN A 253 20.50 6.14 0.19
CA ASN A 253 21.12 6.67 1.41
C ASN A 253 22.00 5.64 2.13
N GLY A 254 22.00 4.37 1.71
CA GLY A 254 22.67 3.26 2.38
C GLY A 254 22.00 2.79 3.67
N VAL A 255 20.95 3.48 4.13
CA VAL A 255 20.18 3.15 5.34
C VAL A 255 18.70 3.45 5.13
N THR A 256 17.86 2.67 5.80
CA THR A 256 16.42 2.90 5.88
C THR A 256 15.93 2.80 7.32
N ARG A 257 14.86 3.51 7.64
CA ARG A 257 14.19 3.43 8.95
C ARG A 257 13.00 2.46 8.97
N LEU A 258 12.61 1.94 7.80
CA LEU A 258 11.45 1.07 7.61
C LEU A 258 11.80 -0.38 7.29
N GLY A 259 13.05 -0.77 7.40
CA GLY A 259 13.53 -2.11 7.09
C GLY A 259 14.62 -2.60 8.03
N ASP A 260 14.81 -3.91 8.09
CA ASP A 260 15.95 -4.49 8.83
C ASP A 260 17.21 -4.44 7.95
N PRO A 261 18.26 -3.69 8.37
CA PRO A 261 19.50 -3.57 7.60
C PRO A 261 20.16 -4.93 7.29
N ALA A 262 20.02 -5.91 8.18
CA ALA A 262 20.60 -7.24 7.98
C ALA A 262 19.94 -8.00 6.82
N HIS A 263 18.64 -7.76 6.58
CA HIS A 263 17.91 -8.36 5.48
C HIS A 263 18.08 -7.59 4.16
N MET A 264 18.32 -6.28 4.24
CA MET A 264 18.56 -5.43 3.06
C MET A 264 19.94 -5.65 2.45
N ALA A 265 20.96 -5.97 3.28
CA ALA A 265 22.33 -6.20 2.84
C ALA A 265 22.54 -7.55 2.14
N ALA A 266 21.66 -8.52 2.32
CA ALA A 266 21.72 -9.80 1.62
C ALA A 266 21.24 -9.60 0.17
N ALA A 267 22.18 -9.39 -0.76
CA ALA A 267 21.95 -9.10 -2.18
C ALA A 267 21.08 -10.14 -2.93
N ASP A 268 20.83 -11.30 -2.32
CA ASP A 268 19.96 -12.38 -2.82
C ASP A 268 18.58 -12.46 -2.12
N SER A 269 18.31 -11.57 -1.16
CA SER A 269 17.00 -11.56 -0.52
C SER A 269 15.97 -11.02 -1.51
N ARG A 270 15.35 -11.91 -2.23
CA ARG A 270 14.04 -11.72 -2.88
C ARG A 270 13.08 -11.35 -1.76
N GLY A 271 13.08 -10.02 -1.47
CA GLY A 271 12.76 -9.51 -0.16
C GLY A 271 11.30 -9.64 0.21
N VAL A 272 11.08 -10.23 1.33
CA VAL A 272 9.91 -10.02 2.16
C VAL A 272 10.37 -9.07 3.25
N ASP A 273 10.38 -7.78 2.96
CA ASP A 273 10.76 -6.76 3.93
C ASP A 273 9.50 -6.15 4.54
N GLY A 274 9.39 -6.29 5.84
CA GLY A 274 8.51 -5.61 6.80
C GLY A 274 7.03 -5.40 6.46
N TYR A 275 6.71 -4.99 5.25
CA TYR A 275 5.35 -4.63 4.85
C TYR A 275 4.76 -5.49 3.75
N CYS A 276 5.55 -6.00 2.81
CA CYS A 276 5.03 -6.74 1.65
C CYS A 276 6.12 -7.56 0.97
N ILE A 277 5.68 -8.49 0.11
CA ILE A 277 6.57 -9.22 -0.79
C ILE A 277 7.00 -8.27 -1.89
N SER A 278 8.29 -8.03 -2.03
CA SER A 278 8.86 -7.31 -3.17
C SER A 278 8.66 -8.12 -4.46
N PRO A 279 8.55 -7.46 -5.62
CA PRO A 279 8.59 -8.14 -6.90
C PRO A 279 9.76 -9.13 -6.96
N GLY A 280 9.48 -10.36 -7.42
CA GLY A 280 10.39 -11.51 -7.29
C GLY A 280 11.71 -11.40 -8.05
N ASP A 281 11.85 -10.40 -8.91
CA ASP A 281 12.99 -10.18 -9.78
C ASP A 281 13.53 -8.75 -9.61
N LYS A 282 14.85 -8.64 -9.47
CA LYS A 282 15.53 -7.36 -9.25
C LYS A 282 15.19 -6.34 -10.36
N GLU A 283 15.11 -6.80 -11.59
CA GLU A 283 14.85 -5.92 -12.74
C GLU A 283 13.42 -5.35 -12.73
N SER A 284 12.42 -6.14 -12.34
CA SER A 284 11.03 -5.69 -12.12
C SER A 284 10.95 -4.69 -10.98
N ARG A 285 11.62 -4.98 -9.87
CA ARG A 285 11.68 -4.12 -8.70
C ARG A 285 12.31 -2.76 -9.04
N ASP A 286 13.47 -2.75 -9.69
CA ASP A 286 14.16 -1.52 -10.07
C ASP A 286 13.30 -0.68 -11.03
N ARG A 287 12.52 -1.31 -11.91
CA ARG A 287 11.55 -0.64 -12.77
C ARG A 287 10.41 -0.01 -11.96
N GLU A 288 9.83 -0.73 -10.99
CA GLU A 288 8.78 -0.20 -10.13
C GLU A 288 9.29 0.97 -9.28
N ILE A 289 10.44 0.84 -8.64
CA ILE A 289 11.07 1.91 -7.87
C ILE A 289 11.30 3.14 -8.76
N SER A 290 11.86 2.95 -9.94
CA SER A 290 12.09 4.02 -10.90
C SER A 290 10.79 4.71 -11.35
N PHE A 291 9.69 3.96 -11.46
CA PHE A 291 8.38 4.49 -11.81
C PHE A 291 7.76 5.31 -10.66
N TYR A 292 7.89 4.82 -9.41
CA TYR A 292 7.30 5.47 -8.24
C TYR A 292 8.26 6.43 -7.52
N GLN A 293 9.46 6.64 -8.01
CA GLN A 293 10.50 7.43 -7.36
C GLN A 293 9.98 8.76 -6.83
N THR A 294 9.32 9.56 -7.67
CA THR A 294 8.83 10.89 -7.29
C THR A 294 7.73 10.83 -6.24
N ARG A 295 6.87 9.80 -6.29
CA ARG A 295 5.85 9.55 -5.26
C ARG A 295 6.49 9.17 -3.93
N ILE A 296 7.50 8.28 -3.95
CA ILE A 296 8.24 7.87 -2.76
C ILE A 296 8.95 9.07 -2.14
N GLU A 297 9.64 9.90 -2.94
CA GLU A 297 10.28 11.12 -2.47
C GLU A 297 9.30 12.10 -1.82
N GLY A 298 8.11 12.26 -2.41
CA GLY A 298 7.05 13.08 -1.84
C GLY A 298 6.47 12.50 -0.56
N PHE A 299 6.39 11.17 -0.43
CA PHE A 299 5.88 10.48 0.75
C PHE A 299 6.83 10.56 1.95
N ILE A 300 8.14 10.37 1.74
CA ILE A 300 9.16 10.41 2.81
C ILE A 300 9.13 11.74 3.59
N GLY A 301 8.74 12.85 2.96
CA GLY A 301 8.59 14.16 3.62
C GLY A 301 7.28 14.34 4.41
N THR A 302 6.40 13.34 4.51
CA THR A 302 5.07 13.49 5.09
C THR A 302 4.97 13.03 6.53
N GLN A 303 3.92 13.48 7.22
CA GLN A 303 3.64 13.02 8.57
C GLN A 303 3.25 11.55 8.63
N ALA A 304 2.57 11.04 7.59
CA ALA A 304 2.23 9.63 7.48
C ALA A 304 3.48 8.73 7.43
N TYR A 305 4.54 9.15 6.76
CA TYR A 305 5.83 8.47 6.80
C TYR A 305 6.43 8.43 8.21
N HIS A 306 6.43 9.56 8.93
CA HIS A 306 6.95 9.60 10.30
C HIS A 306 6.16 8.68 11.25
N TYR A 307 4.84 8.62 11.09
CA TYR A 307 4.02 7.66 11.83
C TYR A 307 4.34 6.22 11.45
N ALA A 308 4.51 5.92 10.17
CA ALA A 308 4.88 4.58 9.70
C ALA A 308 6.23 4.12 10.30
N VAL A 309 7.21 5.01 10.37
CA VAL A 309 8.50 4.73 11.04
C VAL A 309 8.31 4.43 12.53
N ALA A 310 7.56 5.26 13.25
CA ALA A 310 7.31 5.05 14.68
C ALA A 310 6.54 3.74 14.95
N ASP A 311 5.58 3.41 14.10
CA ASP A 311 4.81 2.16 14.19
C ASP A 311 5.69 0.96 13.90
N TYR A 312 6.57 1.03 12.90
CA TYR A 312 7.55 -0.01 12.59
C TYR A 312 8.53 -0.22 13.74
N GLU A 313 9.12 0.84 14.30
CA GLU A 313 10.01 0.76 15.46
C GLU A 313 9.30 0.13 16.68
N SER A 314 8.05 0.51 16.95
CA SER A 314 7.23 -0.06 18.01
C SER A 314 6.92 -1.53 17.79
N MET A 315 6.60 -1.92 16.56
CA MET A 315 6.37 -3.32 16.18
C MET A 315 7.65 -4.15 16.37
N GLN A 316 8.79 -3.67 15.92
CA GLN A 316 10.09 -4.34 16.09
C GLN A 316 10.47 -4.53 17.56
N ALA A 317 10.10 -3.58 18.42
CA ALA A 317 10.35 -3.69 19.86
C ALA A 317 9.44 -4.69 20.58
N SER A 318 8.21 -4.90 20.08
CA SER A 318 7.16 -5.67 20.76
C SER A 318 6.94 -7.07 20.20
N CYS A 319 7.34 -7.37 18.96
CA CYS A 319 7.12 -8.65 18.30
C CYS A 319 8.31 -9.60 18.44
N PHE A 320 8.04 -10.89 18.65
CA PHE A 320 9.05 -11.95 18.62
C PHE A 320 9.45 -12.31 17.18
N ILE A 321 8.50 -12.22 16.25
CA ILE A 321 8.75 -12.38 14.80
C ILE A 321 8.98 -11.01 14.21
N ARG A 322 10.20 -10.78 13.73
CA ARG A 322 10.64 -9.47 13.23
C ARG A 322 10.81 -9.47 11.72
N GLY A 323 10.64 -8.29 11.11
CA GLY A 323 10.90 -8.09 9.69
C GLY A 323 9.88 -8.70 8.73
N ILE A 324 8.75 -9.22 9.21
CA ILE A 324 7.67 -9.76 8.37
C ILE A 324 6.28 -9.36 8.89
N ASP A 325 5.37 -9.10 7.98
CA ASP A 325 3.94 -8.91 8.28
C ASP A 325 3.18 -10.22 8.03
N ILE A 326 3.02 -11.01 9.10
CA ILE A 326 2.36 -12.32 9.05
C ILE A 326 0.93 -12.19 8.52
N ALA A 327 0.19 -11.19 8.98
CA ALA A 327 -1.22 -11.02 8.61
C ALA A 327 -1.35 -10.78 7.10
N HIS A 328 -0.48 -9.94 6.55
CA HIS A 328 -0.45 -9.67 5.11
C HIS A 328 0.00 -10.90 4.30
N MET A 329 1.03 -11.61 4.73
CA MET A 329 1.49 -12.85 4.07
C MET A 329 0.38 -13.89 3.98
N VAL A 330 -0.32 -14.11 5.10
CA VAL A 330 -1.45 -15.05 5.15
C VAL A 330 -2.61 -14.57 4.29
N TYR A 331 -2.86 -13.26 4.27
CA TYR A 331 -3.86 -12.67 3.38
C TYR A 331 -3.53 -12.94 1.90
N CYS A 332 -2.27 -12.75 1.49
CA CYS A 332 -1.82 -13.03 0.12
C CYS A 332 -2.01 -14.50 -0.24
N LEU A 333 -1.60 -15.44 0.62
CA LEU A 333 -1.79 -16.87 0.39
C LEU A 333 -3.28 -17.28 0.29
N ARG A 334 -4.16 -16.56 0.96
CA ARG A 334 -5.60 -16.87 1.00
C ARG A 334 -6.37 -16.28 -0.18
N ASN A 335 -6.04 -15.07 -0.59
CA ASN A 335 -6.91 -14.26 -1.46
C ASN A 335 -6.31 -13.95 -2.84
N SER A 336 -4.99 -14.08 -3.02
CA SER A 336 -4.36 -13.75 -4.29
C SER A 336 -4.41 -14.94 -5.24
N THR A 337 -5.11 -14.78 -6.34
CA THR A 337 -5.23 -15.81 -7.40
C THR A 337 -4.01 -15.87 -8.32
N ASN A 338 -3.15 -14.84 -8.30
CA ASN A 338 -2.06 -14.64 -9.25
C ASN A 338 -0.70 -14.42 -8.56
N LEU A 339 -0.48 -15.03 -7.37
CA LEU A 339 0.87 -15.01 -6.80
C LEU A 339 1.83 -15.81 -7.68
N ASP A 340 2.97 -15.22 -7.99
CA ASP A 340 4.05 -15.95 -8.63
C ASP A 340 4.59 -17.05 -7.70
N VAL A 341 5.06 -18.15 -8.28
CA VAL A 341 5.63 -19.28 -7.54
C VAL A 341 6.79 -18.82 -6.64
N ASN A 342 7.60 -17.87 -7.12
CA ASN A 342 8.70 -17.31 -6.35
C ASN A 342 8.23 -16.49 -5.13
N GLU A 343 7.11 -15.78 -5.24
CA GLU A 343 6.51 -15.04 -4.13
C GLU A 343 5.97 -16.00 -3.07
N VAL A 344 5.27 -17.05 -3.48
CA VAL A 344 4.78 -18.10 -2.58
C VAL A 344 5.95 -18.79 -1.87
N GLU A 345 7.01 -19.13 -2.59
CA GLU A 345 8.19 -19.74 -2.01
C GLU A 345 8.88 -18.81 -0.99
N ALA A 346 9.00 -17.52 -1.31
CA ALA A 346 9.55 -16.53 -0.39
C ALA A 346 8.76 -16.44 0.91
N ILE A 347 7.40 -16.47 0.86
CA ILE A 347 6.55 -16.49 2.05
C ILE A 347 6.85 -17.70 2.93
N TYR A 348 6.77 -18.91 2.39
CA TYR A 348 6.96 -20.12 3.17
C TYR A 348 8.39 -20.25 3.70
N LYS A 349 9.39 -19.90 2.92
CA LYS A 349 10.79 -19.86 3.33
C LYS A 349 10.98 -18.90 4.52
N ARG A 350 10.45 -17.68 4.43
CA ARG A 350 10.55 -16.70 5.52
C ARG A 350 9.83 -17.14 6.78
N LEU A 351 8.64 -17.69 6.67
CA LEU A 351 7.94 -18.25 7.83
C LEU A 351 8.72 -19.39 8.47
N ASP A 352 9.31 -20.27 7.65
CA ASP A 352 10.16 -21.37 8.18
C ASP A 352 11.41 -20.82 8.89
N GLU A 353 12.08 -19.82 8.33
CA GLU A 353 13.30 -19.23 8.92
C GLU A 353 13.02 -18.44 10.20
N GLN A 354 11.93 -17.68 10.25
CA GLN A 354 11.61 -16.78 11.36
C GLN A 354 10.85 -17.43 12.51
N VAL A 355 10.12 -18.51 12.25
CA VAL A 355 9.34 -19.21 13.27
C VAL A 355 10.15 -20.39 13.81
N VAL A 356 10.92 -20.16 14.88
CA VAL A 356 11.82 -21.16 15.48
C VAL A 356 11.49 -21.42 16.95
N THR A 357 11.22 -20.36 17.74
CA THR A 357 10.97 -20.49 19.18
C THR A 357 9.48 -20.69 19.50
N ASP A 358 9.17 -21.13 20.71
CA ASP A 358 7.79 -21.31 21.17
C ASP A 358 7.02 -19.98 21.24
N GLU A 359 7.70 -18.87 21.56
CA GLU A 359 7.12 -17.55 21.58
C GLU A 359 6.74 -17.11 20.16
N GLN A 360 7.60 -17.38 19.18
CA GLN A 360 7.34 -17.08 17.77
C GLN A 360 6.19 -17.94 17.21
N VAL A 361 6.15 -19.24 17.57
CA VAL A 361 5.00 -20.10 17.22
C VAL A 361 3.71 -19.54 17.83
N THR A 362 3.76 -19.13 19.08
CA THR A 362 2.60 -18.54 19.79
C THR A 362 2.13 -17.26 19.12
N GLU A 363 3.05 -16.39 18.70
CA GLU A 363 2.73 -15.15 17.96
C GLU A 363 2.13 -15.45 16.58
N LEU A 364 2.70 -16.40 15.83
CA LEU A 364 2.14 -16.86 14.56
C LEU A 364 0.69 -17.33 14.74
N LEU A 365 0.43 -18.21 15.71
CA LEU A 365 -0.91 -18.73 15.99
C LEU A 365 -1.89 -17.64 16.43
N ALA A 366 -1.42 -16.62 17.18
CA ALA A 366 -2.22 -15.47 17.57
C ALA A 366 -2.63 -14.61 16.37
N SER A 367 -1.82 -14.62 15.30
CA SER A 367 -2.08 -13.89 14.05
C SER A 367 -2.98 -14.66 13.08
N LEU A 368 -3.36 -15.89 13.42
CA LEU A 368 -4.17 -16.80 12.60
C LEU A 368 -5.51 -17.13 13.29
N PRO A 369 -6.45 -16.17 13.39
CA PRO A 369 -7.71 -16.44 14.07
C PRO A 369 -8.55 -17.49 13.33
N GLN A 370 -9.23 -18.35 14.08
CA GLN A 370 -10.07 -19.42 13.53
C GLN A 370 -11.21 -18.88 12.65
N SER A 371 -11.72 -17.69 12.96
CA SER A 371 -12.72 -16.99 12.14
C SER A 371 -12.24 -16.67 10.72
N GLN A 372 -10.92 -16.63 10.52
CA GLN A 372 -10.29 -16.40 9.22
C GLN A 372 -9.62 -17.68 8.66
N GLY A 373 -10.00 -18.86 9.14
CA GLY A 373 -9.51 -20.16 8.65
C GLY A 373 -8.33 -20.75 9.42
N GLY A 374 -7.81 -20.08 10.45
CA GLY A 374 -6.71 -20.61 11.27
C GLY A 374 -5.48 -20.96 10.44
N LEU A 375 -5.00 -22.21 10.56
CA LEU A 375 -3.86 -22.72 9.79
C LEU A 375 -4.17 -23.07 8.32
N GLN A 376 -5.42 -23.02 7.88
CA GLN A 376 -5.81 -23.47 6.55
C GLN A 376 -5.06 -22.75 5.41
N PRO A 377 -4.87 -21.41 5.42
CA PRO A 377 -4.11 -20.74 4.37
C PRO A 377 -2.67 -21.25 4.25
N LEU A 378 -2.03 -21.57 5.37
CA LEU A 378 -0.69 -22.12 5.38
C LEU A 378 -0.66 -23.59 4.92
N ALA A 379 -1.71 -24.36 5.18
CA ALA A 379 -1.81 -25.75 4.78
C ALA A 379 -1.93 -25.95 3.26
N TYR A 380 -2.31 -24.94 2.50
CA TYR A 380 -2.32 -25.01 1.03
C TYR A 380 -0.94 -25.29 0.43
N GLY A 381 0.13 -24.94 1.13
CA GLY A 381 1.50 -25.25 0.72
C GLY A 381 1.78 -26.76 0.57
N PHE A 382 1.04 -27.63 1.26
CA PHE A 382 1.17 -29.10 1.10
C PHE A 382 0.84 -29.58 -0.31
N TYR A 383 -0.03 -28.88 -1.03
CA TYR A 383 -0.50 -29.24 -2.36
C TYR A 383 0.20 -28.48 -3.48
N HIS A 384 1.14 -27.61 -3.12
CA HIS A 384 1.83 -26.79 -4.12
C HIS A 384 2.71 -27.65 -5.02
N PRO A 385 2.78 -27.36 -6.35
CA PRO A 385 3.63 -28.12 -7.30
C PRO A 385 5.11 -28.12 -6.93
N SER A 386 5.65 -27.00 -6.39
CA SER A 386 7.06 -26.88 -5.99
C SER A 386 7.38 -27.75 -4.79
N PRO A 387 8.38 -28.65 -4.89
CA PRO A 387 8.85 -29.46 -3.76
C PRO A 387 9.42 -28.60 -2.62
N ALA A 388 10.06 -27.46 -2.94
CA ALA A 388 10.62 -26.56 -1.94
C ALA A 388 9.54 -25.98 -1.04
N ILE A 389 8.43 -25.52 -1.61
CA ILE A 389 7.29 -24.98 -0.85
C ILE A 389 6.68 -26.06 0.05
N ARG A 390 6.49 -27.28 -0.46
CA ARG A 390 6.01 -28.41 0.36
C ARG A 390 6.95 -28.68 1.53
N MET A 391 8.25 -28.67 1.30
CA MET A 391 9.25 -28.91 2.35
C MET A 391 9.20 -27.81 3.43
N TYR A 392 9.19 -26.53 3.06
CA TYR A 392 9.06 -25.42 4.01
C TYR A 392 7.74 -25.51 4.79
N THR A 393 6.65 -25.87 4.13
CA THR A 393 5.35 -26.06 4.78
C THR A 393 5.40 -27.18 5.83
N VAL A 394 5.99 -28.33 5.50
CA VAL A 394 6.14 -29.45 6.45
C VAL A 394 6.96 -29.03 7.65
N ARG A 395 8.13 -28.40 7.45
CA ARG A 395 9.00 -27.93 8.55
C ARG A 395 8.28 -26.92 9.46
N LEU A 396 7.53 -25.98 8.87
CA LEU A 396 6.75 -25.03 9.64
C LEU A 396 5.69 -25.74 10.50
N PHE A 397 4.95 -26.69 9.93
CA PHE A 397 3.94 -27.44 10.66
C PHE A 397 4.54 -28.35 11.73
N GLU A 398 5.72 -28.90 11.55
CA GLU A 398 6.45 -29.65 12.59
C GLU A 398 6.80 -28.76 13.78
N LYS A 399 7.27 -27.52 13.52
CA LYS A 399 7.55 -26.54 14.57
C LYS A 399 6.27 -26.16 15.32
N ILE A 400 5.18 -25.93 14.59
CA ILE A 400 3.87 -25.64 15.19
C ILE A 400 3.38 -26.83 16.03
N GLU A 401 3.52 -28.06 15.54
CA GLU A 401 3.06 -29.27 16.26
C GLU A 401 3.82 -29.51 17.56
N ARG A 402 5.10 -29.13 17.67
CA ARG A 402 5.89 -29.22 18.90
C ARG A 402 5.36 -28.32 20.01
N ASN A 403 4.74 -27.22 19.67
CA ASN A 403 4.14 -26.30 20.63
C ASN A 403 2.80 -26.87 21.16
N GLN A 404 2.54 -26.73 22.46
CA GLN A 404 1.34 -27.29 23.11
C GLN A 404 0.03 -26.74 22.52
N ALA A 405 -0.04 -25.45 22.24
CA ALA A 405 -1.20 -24.84 21.57
C ALA A 405 -1.24 -25.27 20.10
N GLY A 406 -0.09 -25.26 19.41
CA GLY A 406 0.06 -25.61 18.01
C GLY A 406 -0.43 -27.01 17.67
N THR A 407 -0.18 -28.00 18.53
CA THR A 407 -0.73 -29.36 18.38
C THR A 407 -2.24 -29.34 18.18
N ARG A 408 -2.98 -28.50 18.91
CA ARG A 408 -4.44 -28.39 18.77
C ARG A 408 -4.84 -27.71 17.45
N TYR A 409 -4.11 -26.67 17.04
CA TYR A 409 -4.35 -26.01 15.77
C TYR A 409 -4.12 -26.95 14.59
N VAL A 410 -3.05 -27.76 14.61
CA VAL A 410 -2.79 -28.78 13.58
C VAL A 410 -3.90 -29.83 13.55
N ARG A 411 -4.33 -30.32 14.71
CA ARG A 411 -5.44 -31.28 14.80
C ARG A 411 -6.81 -30.72 14.40
N SER A 412 -6.98 -29.41 14.44
CA SER A 412 -8.21 -28.73 13.99
C SER A 412 -8.25 -28.50 12.47
N THR A 413 -7.17 -28.75 11.75
CA THR A 413 -7.18 -28.72 10.28
C THR A 413 -8.04 -29.86 9.72
N ASN A 414 -8.47 -29.73 8.46
CA ASN A 414 -9.30 -30.76 7.86
C ASN A 414 -8.51 -32.09 7.66
N PHE A 415 -9.24 -33.17 7.48
CA PHE A 415 -8.67 -34.50 7.31
C PHE A 415 -7.65 -34.57 6.17
N PHE A 416 -7.91 -33.93 5.03
CA PHE A 416 -7.01 -33.96 3.87
C PHE A 416 -5.68 -33.29 4.18
N HIS A 417 -5.70 -32.14 4.90
CA HIS A 417 -4.47 -31.47 5.33
C HIS A 417 -3.65 -32.31 6.30
N GLN A 418 -4.31 -33.02 7.23
CA GLN A 418 -3.63 -33.93 8.18
C GLN A 418 -2.98 -35.12 7.45
N CYS A 419 -3.69 -35.73 6.49
CA CYS A 419 -3.14 -36.79 5.65
C CYS A 419 -1.97 -36.28 4.80
N ALA A 420 -2.09 -35.12 4.16
CA ALA A 420 -1.02 -34.55 3.36
C ALA A 420 0.23 -34.25 4.20
N PHE A 421 0.04 -33.65 5.39
CA PHE A 421 1.14 -33.42 6.33
C PHE A 421 1.83 -34.73 6.74
N SER A 422 1.08 -35.74 7.13
CA SER A 422 1.65 -37.03 7.52
C SER A 422 2.45 -37.70 6.39
N ASN A 423 1.87 -37.75 5.17
CA ASN A 423 2.51 -38.37 4.02
C ASN A 423 3.79 -37.62 3.59
N LEU A 424 3.74 -36.29 3.55
CA LEU A 424 4.90 -35.47 3.17
C LEU A 424 6.00 -35.50 4.23
N ARG A 425 5.63 -35.53 5.51
CA ARG A 425 6.58 -35.70 6.63
C ARG A 425 7.42 -36.99 6.46
N HIS A 426 6.77 -38.11 6.14
CA HIS A 426 7.49 -39.34 5.86
C HIS A 426 8.37 -39.25 4.59
N ALA A 427 7.92 -38.53 3.59
CA ALA A 427 8.67 -38.37 2.35
C ALA A 427 9.92 -37.45 2.50
N PHE A 428 9.88 -36.49 3.40
CA PHE A 428 10.99 -35.53 3.66
C PHE A 428 11.84 -35.91 4.91
N SER A 429 11.40 -36.88 5.70
CA SER A 429 12.20 -37.49 6.81
C SER A 429 13.16 -38.48 6.17
N VAL A 430 14.35 -38.04 5.81
CA VAL A 430 15.48 -38.91 5.43
C VAL A 430 16.55 -38.87 6.49
#